data_c1fa9dd9959898f721b2fb123ac16cc0
#
_entry.id   c1fa9dd9959898f721b2fb123ac16cc0
#
_cell.length_a   1.000
_cell.length_b   1.000
_cell.length_c   1.000
_cell.angle_alpha   90.00
_cell.angle_beta   90.00
_cell.angle_gamma   90.00
#
_symmetry.space_group_name_H-M   'P 1'
#
loop_
_entity.id
_entity.type
_entity.pdbx_description
1 polymer ?
#
loop_
_entity_poly.entity_id
_entity_poly.type
_entity_poly.pdbx_seq_one_letter_code
_entity_poly.pdbx_strand_id
1 'polypeptide(L)'
;MKCDDLRPKLLLYAITPSTPRSKGRQANVLLKAVDAAIAGGATFVQLREKELACSDVFYEALEVKALCEARGVPFVIDDDVSLAARVGADGVHIGQDDASLEEARSLLGEEAIIGVSCQSVAQAVAAASGGASYIGVGAVFPTTSKDDAAAVPLATLCDICRAVDIPVVAVGGINEANMSLLRGTGIAGVALISAIFSSANIKATTEQLHMMAAHLFS
;
A
#
# COMPACT_ATOMS: atom_id res chain seq x y z
N MET A 1 -11.48 11.36 4.19
CA MET A 1 -10.29 11.94 4.86
C MET A 1 -9.62 12.92 3.88
N LYS A 2 -9.25 14.15 4.30
CA LYS A 2 -8.60 15.13 3.42
C LYS A 2 -7.17 14.66 3.07
N CYS A 3 -6.64 15.06 1.90
CA CYS A 3 -5.29 14.66 1.44
C CYS A 3 -4.18 15.00 2.46
N ASP A 4 -4.27 16.14 3.15
CA ASP A 4 -3.29 16.56 4.15
C ASP A 4 -3.25 15.63 5.37
N ASP A 5 -4.39 15.01 5.73
CA ASP A 5 -4.47 14.06 6.83
C ASP A 5 -3.91 12.68 6.45
N LEU A 6 -3.81 12.37 5.13
CA LEU A 6 -3.37 11.07 4.65
C LEU A 6 -1.83 10.98 4.50
N ARG A 7 -1.15 12.08 4.18
CA ARG A 7 0.32 12.10 3.95
C ARG A 7 1.12 11.44 5.08
N PRO A 8 0.95 11.78 6.36
CA PRO A 8 1.70 11.13 7.45
C PRO A 8 1.31 9.65 7.63
N LYS A 9 0.09 9.27 7.25
CA LYS A 9 -0.36 7.86 7.30
C LYS A 9 0.29 6.99 6.23
N LEU A 10 0.80 7.56 5.16
CA LEU A 10 1.46 6.85 4.07
C LEU A 10 2.98 6.70 4.24
N LEU A 11 3.55 7.12 5.37
CA LEU A 11 4.99 7.11 5.62
C LEU A 11 5.62 5.72 5.48
N LEU A 12 5.05 4.71 6.15
CA LEU A 12 5.47 3.32 6.05
C LEU A 12 4.25 2.41 5.81
N TYR A 13 4.04 2.06 4.57
CA TYR A 13 2.89 1.35 4.09
C TYR A 13 3.21 -0.15 3.94
N ALA A 14 2.60 -0.99 4.75
CA ALA A 14 2.77 -2.44 4.73
C ALA A 14 1.74 -3.07 3.76
N ILE A 15 2.22 -3.74 2.71
CA ILE A 15 1.39 -4.52 1.79
C ILE A 15 1.61 -5.99 2.08
N THR A 16 0.55 -6.75 2.35
CA THR A 16 0.67 -8.18 2.66
C THR A 16 1.16 -8.98 1.45
N PRO A 17 2.01 -10.00 1.65
CA PRO A 17 2.39 -10.88 0.57
C PRO A 17 1.22 -11.81 0.23
N SER A 18 1.00 -12.05 -1.07
CA SER A 18 0.17 -13.16 -1.54
C SER A 18 1.05 -14.41 -1.57
N THR A 19 0.78 -15.37 -0.72
CA THR A 19 1.54 -16.62 -0.64
C THR A 19 0.60 -17.80 -0.69
N PRO A 20 0.92 -18.89 -1.46
CA PRO A 20 0.13 -20.11 -1.46
C PRO A 20 -0.01 -20.65 -0.04
N ARG A 21 -1.24 -20.77 0.44
CA ARG A 21 -1.53 -21.19 1.83
C ARG A 21 -2.37 -22.45 1.86
N SER A 22 -2.01 -23.37 2.73
CA SER A 22 -2.84 -24.54 3.00
C SER A 22 -4.01 -24.15 3.92
N LYS A 23 -5.23 -24.58 3.57
CA LYS A 23 -6.48 -24.24 4.26
C LYS A 23 -6.39 -24.36 5.80
N GLY A 24 -6.85 -23.36 6.50
CA GLY A 24 -7.26 -23.43 7.93
C GLY A 24 -6.23 -23.11 8.99
N ARG A 25 -4.92 -22.98 8.68
CA ARG A 25 -3.88 -22.73 9.73
C ARG A 25 -3.17 -21.38 9.60
N GLN A 26 -3.43 -20.62 8.57
CA GLN A 26 -2.57 -19.51 8.13
C GLN A 26 -3.18 -18.11 8.25
N ALA A 27 -4.49 -17.95 8.47
CA ALA A 27 -5.10 -16.65 8.82
C ALA A 27 -4.43 -16.08 10.08
N ASN A 28 -4.22 -16.91 11.10
CA ASN A 28 -3.51 -16.55 12.32
C ASN A 28 -2.04 -16.13 12.10
N VAL A 29 -1.38 -16.62 11.04
CA VAL A 29 0.02 -16.26 10.73
C VAL A 29 0.07 -14.87 10.09
N LEU A 30 -0.81 -14.58 9.13
CA LEU A 30 -0.89 -13.26 8.52
C LEU A 30 -1.30 -12.21 9.54
N LEU A 31 -2.33 -12.47 10.34
CA LEU A 31 -2.82 -11.54 11.35
C LEU A 31 -1.71 -11.18 12.37
N LYS A 32 -0.95 -12.17 12.83
CA LYS A 32 0.22 -11.93 13.71
C LYS A 32 1.33 -11.13 13.00
N ALA A 33 1.56 -11.39 11.72
CA ALA A 33 2.56 -10.66 10.95
C ALA A 33 2.15 -9.19 10.75
N VAL A 34 0.87 -8.93 10.46
CA VAL A 34 0.33 -7.57 10.34
C VAL A 34 0.38 -6.86 11.69
N ASP A 35 -0.01 -7.52 12.80
CA ASP A 35 0.08 -6.95 14.15
C ASP A 35 1.53 -6.59 14.51
N ALA A 36 2.49 -7.46 14.18
CA ALA A 36 3.91 -7.19 14.39
C ALA A 36 4.42 -6.01 13.54
N ALA A 37 3.96 -5.90 12.29
CA ALA A 37 4.30 -4.77 11.42
C ALA A 37 3.74 -3.45 11.96
N ILE A 38 2.48 -3.43 12.40
CA ILE A 38 1.87 -2.25 13.02
C ILE A 38 2.59 -1.89 14.33
N ALA A 39 2.89 -2.88 15.17
CA ALA A 39 3.65 -2.67 16.40
C ALA A 39 5.09 -2.19 16.17
N GLY A 40 5.65 -2.42 14.98
CA GLY A 40 6.94 -1.90 14.51
C GLY A 40 6.82 -0.52 13.82
N GLY A 41 5.63 0.05 13.71
CA GLY A 41 5.43 1.40 13.16
C GLY A 41 4.94 1.45 11.72
N ALA A 42 4.38 0.38 11.16
CA ALA A 42 3.63 0.49 9.91
C ALA A 42 2.44 1.43 10.12
N THR A 43 2.30 2.42 9.24
CA THR A 43 1.33 3.51 9.36
C THR A 43 0.12 3.35 8.45
N PHE A 44 0.17 2.38 7.54
CA PHE A 44 -0.88 2.05 6.57
C PHE A 44 -0.79 0.57 6.20
N VAL A 45 -1.92 -0.11 5.99
CA VAL A 45 -1.96 -1.55 5.67
C VAL A 45 -2.81 -1.79 4.42
N GLN A 46 -2.29 -2.63 3.50
CA GLN A 46 -3.04 -3.16 2.36
C GLN A 46 -3.08 -4.68 2.44
N LEU A 47 -4.26 -5.24 2.34
CA LEU A 47 -4.42 -6.67 2.09
C LEU A 47 -4.34 -6.94 0.59
N ARG A 48 -3.27 -7.60 0.17
CA ARG A 48 -3.08 -8.10 -1.18
C ARG A 48 -3.12 -9.62 -1.16
N GLU A 49 -4.13 -10.22 -1.78
CA GLU A 49 -4.30 -11.66 -1.85
C GLU A 49 -4.73 -12.09 -3.26
N LYS A 50 -3.95 -12.94 -3.91
CA LYS A 50 -4.14 -13.39 -5.29
C LYS A 50 -4.36 -14.90 -5.40
N GLU A 51 -4.17 -15.64 -4.30
CA GLU A 51 -4.10 -17.10 -4.31
C GLU A 51 -5.25 -17.79 -3.57
N LEU A 52 -5.93 -17.08 -2.68
CA LEU A 52 -7.03 -17.64 -1.88
C LEU A 52 -8.37 -17.63 -2.61
N ALA A 53 -9.26 -18.56 -2.24
CA ALA A 53 -10.66 -18.51 -2.66
C ALA A 53 -11.37 -17.28 -2.07
N CYS A 54 -12.32 -16.72 -2.80
CA CYS A 54 -13.04 -15.48 -2.41
C CYS A 54 -13.66 -15.54 -0.99
N SER A 55 -14.14 -16.71 -0.54
CA SER A 55 -14.66 -16.87 0.83
C SER A 55 -13.58 -16.70 1.90
N ASP A 56 -12.41 -17.25 1.67
CA ASP A 56 -11.32 -17.24 2.65
C ASP A 56 -10.71 -15.84 2.75
N VAL A 57 -10.57 -15.13 1.60
CA VAL A 57 -10.14 -13.73 1.55
C VAL A 57 -11.09 -12.80 2.31
N PHE A 58 -12.40 -13.05 2.23
CA PHE A 58 -13.40 -12.25 2.94
C PHE A 58 -13.21 -12.31 4.46
N TYR A 59 -13.05 -13.51 5.03
CA TYR A 59 -12.85 -13.64 6.48
C TYR A 59 -11.49 -13.09 6.93
N GLU A 60 -10.45 -13.31 6.14
CA GLU A 60 -9.11 -12.75 6.41
C GLU A 60 -9.14 -11.21 6.39
N ALA A 61 -9.84 -10.62 5.41
CA ALA A 61 -10.02 -9.17 5.32
C ALA A 61 -10.76 -8.59 6.54
N LEU A 62 -11.78 -9.28 7.05
CA LEU A 62 -12.48 -8.86 8.27
C LEU A 62 -11.58 -8.89 9.51
N GLU A 63 -10.74 -9.92 9.65
CA GLU A 63 -9.81 -10.04 10.78
C GLU A 63 -8.73 -8.95 10.73
N VAL A 64 -8.14 -8.71 9.55
CA VAL A 64 -7.13 -7.67 9.36
C VAL A 64 -7.74 -6.28 9.57
N LYS A 65 -8.96 -6.03 9.05
CA LYS A 65 -9.69 -4.78 9.28
C LYS A 65 -9.88 -4.51 10.76
N ALA A 66 -10.42 -5.49 11.50
CA ALA A 66 -10.66 -5.32 12.94
C ALA A 66 -9.37 -5.02 13.72
N LEU A 67 -8.26 -5.64 13.34
CA LEU A 67 -6.95 -5.35 13.91
C LEU A 67 -6.50 -3.92 13.60
N CYS A 68 -6.58 -3.49 12.34
CA CYS A 68 -6.17 -2.15 11.92
C CYS A 68 -7.01 -1.07 12.61
N GLU A 69 -8.32 -1.28 12.71
CA GLU A 69 -9.25 -0.39 13.41
C GLU A 69 -8.89 -0.26 14.91
N ALA A 70 -8.62 -1.38 15.59
CA ALA A 70 -8.19 -1.38 16.98
C ALA A 70 -6.85 -0.66 17.20
N ARG A 71 -5.99 -0.58 16.18
CA ARG A 71 -4.68 0.08 16.20
C ARG A 71 -4.70 1.50 15.65
N GLY A 72 -5.83 1.97 15.09
CA GLY A 72 -5.97 3.29 14.45
C GLY A 72 -5.14 3.45 13.17
N VAL A 73 -4.90 2.36 12.45
CA VAL A 73 -4.13 2.31 11.20
C VAL A 73 -5.10 2.12 10.02
N PRO A 74 -5.07 2.98 8.98
CA PRO A 74 -5.92 2.82 7.81
C PRO A 74 -5.66 1.48 7.10
N PHE A 75 -6.76 0.89 6.59
CA PHE A 75 -6.77 -0.41 5.93
C PHE A 75 -7.45 -0.35 4.57
N VAL A 76 -6.77 -0.80 3.53
CA VAL A 76 -7.32 -0.88 2.17
C VAL A 76 -7.17 -2.29 1.58
N ILE A 77 -8.03 -2.60 0.62
CA ILE A 77 -7.98 -3.84 -0.17
C ILE A 77 -7.25 -3.58 -1.49
N ASP A 78 -6.48 -4.54 -1.98
CA ASP A 78 -5.85 -4.52 -3.30
C ASP A 78 -6.88 -4.95 -4.37
N ASP A 79 -7.07 -4.16 -5.42
CA ASP A 79 -7.86 -4.37 -6.63
C ASP A 79 -9.37 -4.59 -6.45
N ASP A 80 -9.82 -5.33 -5.44
CA ASP A 80 -11.23 -5.75 -5.28
C ASP A 80 -12.09 -4.71 -4.54
N VAL A 81 -12.69 -3.80 -5.33
CA VAL A 81 -13.60 -2.75 -4.83
C VAL A 81 -14.83 -3.36 -4.14
N SER A 82 -15.35 -4.49 -4.66
CA SER A 82 -16.51 -5.17 -4.08
C SER A 82 -16.21 -5.77 -2.71
N LEU A 83 -15.03 -6.37 -2.56
CA LEU A 83 -14.56 -6.88 -1.27
C LEU A 83 -14.37 -5.72 -0.28
N ALA A 84 -13.75 -4.61 -0.71
CA ALA A 84 -13.56 -3.43 0.13
C ALA A 84 -14.89 -2.90 0.69
N ALA A 85 -15.92 -2.79 -0.17
CA ALA A 85 -17.27 -2.39 0.23
C ALA A 85 -17.90 -3.37 1.23
N ARG A 86 -17.81 -4.68 0.96
CA ARG A 86 -18.43 -5.73 1.77
C ARG A 86 -17.82 -5.86 3.17
N VAL A 87 -16.50 -5.68 3.30
CA VAL A 87 -15.82 -5.73 4.60
C VAL A 87 -15.83 -4.39 5.32
N GLY A 88 -16.21 -3.31 4.63
CA GLY A 88 -16.16 -1.95 5.16
C GLY A 88 -14.72 -1.49 5.41
N ALA A 89 -13.80 -1.78 4.49
CA ALA A 89 -12.44 -1.26 4.54
C ALA A 89 -12.45 0.28 4.41
N ASP A 90 -11.36 0.94 4.84
CA ASP A 90 -11.24 2.40 4.67
C ASP A 90 -11.14 2.80 3.19
N GLY A 91 -10.85 1.83 2.31
CA GLY A 91 -10.79 2.06 0.88
C GLY A 91 -10.19 0.91 0.07
N VAL A 92 -9.67 1.25 -1.11
CA VAL A 92 -9.12 0.33 -2.10
C VAL A 92 -7.87 0.91 -2.75
N HIS A 93 -6.96 0.06 -3.20
CA HIS A 93 -5.88 0.42 -4.11
C HIS A 93 -6.07 -0.31 -5.43
N ILE A 94 -6.17 0.43 -6.54
CA ILE A 94 -6.46 -0.12 -7.87
C ILE A 94 -5.29 0.08 -8.83
N GLY A 95 -5.10 -0.89 -9.74
CA GLY A 95 -4.19 -0.79 -10.87
C GLY A 95 -4.83 -0.13 -12.09
N GLN A 96 -4.09 -0.10 -13.20
CA GLN A 96 -4.59 0.51 -14.47
C GLN A 96 -5.59 -0.37 -15.22
N ASP A 97 -5.58 -1.69 -14.96
CA ASP A 97 -6.42 -2.69 -15.63
C ASP A 97 -7.60 -3.16 -14.74
N ASP A 98 -7.71 -2.61 -13.51
CA ASP A 98 -8.76 -2.93 -12.55
C ASP A 98 -9.99 -2.04 -12.76
N ALA A 99 -10.89 -2.01 -11.77
CA ALA A 99 -12.05 -1.11 -11.78
C ALA A 99 -11.59 0.36 -11.91
N SER A 100 -12.37 1.16 -12.61
CA SER A 100 -12.09 2.60 -12.73
C SER A 100 -12.20 3.32 -11.38
N LEU A 101 -11.51 4.45 -11.27
CA LEU A 101 -11.60 5.30 -10.07
C LEU A 101 -13.05 5.80 -9.84
N GLU A 102 -13.78 6.08 -10.92
CA GLU A 102 -15.19 6.49 -10.85
C GLU A 102 -16.09 5.37 -10.31
N GLU A 103 -15.89 4.12 -10.76
CA GLU A 103 -16.61 2.94 -10.23
C GLU A 103 -16.27 2.71 -8.76
N ALA A 104 -14.99 2.78 -8.39
CA ALA A 104 -14.55 2.64 -7.01
C ALA A 104 -15.17 3.73 -6.12
N ARG A 105 -15.18 4.98 -6.56
CA ARG A 105 -15.79 6.10 -5.84
C ARG A 105 -17.30 5.94 -5.70
N SER A 106 -17.98 5.50 -6.78
CA SER A 106 -19.42 5.25 -6.76
C SER A 106 -19.84 4.18 -5.75
N LEU A 107 -19.04 3.12 -5.62
CA LEU A 107 -19.35 1.99 -4.73
C LEU A 107 -18.96 2.26 -3.28
N LEU A 108 -17.82 2.90 -3.04
CA LEU A 108 -17.27 3.10 -1.69
C LEU A 108 -17.66 4.44 -1.05
N GLY A 109 -18.15 5.40 -1.84
CA GLY A 109 -18.53 6.74 -1.37
C GLY A 109 -17.38 7.74 -1.35
N GLU A 110 -17.72 9.03 -1.08
CA GLU A 110 -16.82 10.17 -1.21
C GLU A 110 -15.65 10.16 -0.20
N GLU A 111 -15.85 9.60 0.98
CA GLU A 111 -14.86 9.59 2.05
C GLU A 111 -13.86 8.42 1.96
N ALA A 112 -14.09 7.46 1.05
CA ALA A 112 -13.21 6.30 0.92
C ALA A 112 -11.82 6.68 0.42
N ILE A 113 -10.81 6.00 0.91
CA ILE A 113 -9.43 6.13 0.46
C ILE A 113 -9.26 5.34 -0.83
N ILE A 114 -9.01 6.02 -1.97
CA ILE A 114 -8.73 5.35 -3.24
C ILE A 114 -7.31 5.65 -3.66
N GLY A 115 -6.46 4.62 -3.63
CA GLY A 115 -5.10 4.65 -4.18
C GLY A 115 -5.09 4.17 -5.63
N VAL A 116 -4.21 4.74 -6.46
CA VAL A 116 -4.06 4.33 -7.86
C VAL A 116 -2.58 4.06 -8.18
N SER A 117 -2.30 2.90 -8.77
CA SER A 117 -0.97 2.57 -9.29
C SER A 117 -0.65 3.40 -10.55
N CYS A 118 0.50 4.08 -10.59
CA CYS A 118 0.94 4.88 -11.73
C CYS A 118 2.40 4.62 -12.09
N GLN A 119 2.72 4.66 -13.39
CA GLN A 119 4.08 4.49 -13.92
C GLN A 119 4.55 5.68 -14.77
N SER A 120 3.68 6.65 -15.03
CA SER A 120 3.96 7.84 -15.82
C SER A 120 3.31 9.09 -15.25
N VAL A 121 3.83 10.27 -15.62
CA VAL A 121 3.25 11.56 -15.24
C VAL A 121 1.82 11.69 -15.75
N ALA A 122 1.53 11.20 -16.96
CA ALA A 122 0.18 11.26 -17.53
C ALA A 122 -0.84 10.47 -16.69
N GLN A 123 -0.49 9.24 -16.27
CA GLN A 123 -1.33 8.43 -15.39
C GLN A 123 -1.52 9.10 -14.02
N ALA A 124 -0.46 9.67 -13.44
CA ALA A 124 -0.51 10.35 -12.16
C ALA A 124 -1.43 11.59 -12.18
N VAL A 125 -1.33 12.42 -13.23
CA VAL A 125 -2.19 13.58 -13.41
C VAL A 125 -3.65 13.17 -13.64
N ALA A 126 -3.89 12.13 -14.43
CA ALA A 126 -5.24 11.59 -14.64
C ALA A 126 -5.85 11.06 -13.32
N ALA A 127 -5.08 10.30 -12.53
CA ALA A 127 -5.54 9.79 -11.25
C ALA A 127 -5.85 10.92 -10.26
N ALA A 128 -4.96 11.93 -10.16
CA ALA A 128 -5.17 13.08 -9.28
C ALA A 128 -6.42 13.87 -9.69
N SER A 129 -6.58 14.16 -11.00
CA SER A 129 -7.75 14.87 -11.53
C SER A 129 -9.05 14.06 -11.38
N GLY A 130 -8.97 12.73 -11.37
CA GLY A 130 -10.09 11.83 -11.15
C GLY A 130 -10.49 11.68 -9.69
N GLY A 131 -9.75 12.29 -8.74
CA GLY A 131 -10.08 12.25 -7.31
C GLY A 131 -9.45 11.07 -6.55
N ALA A 132 -8.31 10.54 -7.00
CA ALA A 132 -7.52 9.61 -6.21
C ALA A 132 -7.05 10.27 -4.91
N SER A 133 -7.03 9.51 -3.81
CA SER A 133 -6.58 9.99 -2.49
C SER A 133 -5.06 10.01 -2.40
N TYR A 134 -4.39 9.09 -3.08
CA TYR A 134 -2.93 8.96 -3.23
C TYR A 134 -2.59 8.14 -4.46
N ILE A 135 -1.34 8.17 -4.87
CA ILE A 135 -0.84 7.29 -5.93
C ILE A 135 0.36 6.46 -5.46
N GLY A 136 0.40 5.21 -5.92
CA GLY A 136 1.54 4.30 -5.77
C GLY A 136 2.36 4.28 -7.05
N VAL A 137 3.66 4.61 -6.96
CA VAL A 137 4.56 4.66 -8.13
C VAL A 137 5.60 3.55 -8.05
N GLY A 138 5.61 2.68 -9.03
CA GLY A 138 6.57 1.58 -9.08
C GLY A 138 6.43 0.65 -10.29
N ALA A 139 7.35 -0.34 -10.39
CA ALA A 139 8.41 -0.66 -9.42
C ALA A 139 9.60 0.30 -9.55
N VAL A 140 10.05 0.92 -8.44
CA VAL A 140 11.20 1.85 -8.47
C VAL A 140 12.55 1.14 -8.42
N PHE A 141 12.58 -0.11 -7.92
CA PHE A 141 13.73 -1.01 -7.96
C PHE A 141 13.30 -2.40 -8.43
N PRO A 142 14.22 -3.23 -8.92
CA PRO A 142 13.91 -4.61 -9.33
C PRO A 142 13.23 -5.39 -8.21
N THR A 143 12.17 -6.13 -8.56
CA THR A 143 11.36 -6.89 -7.59
C THR A 143 10.83 -8.17 -8.21
N THR A 144 10.64 -9.19 -7.39
CA THR A 144 9.97 -10.44 -7.74
C THR A 144 8.53 -10.50 -7.19
N SER A 145 8.07 -9.45 -6.53
CA SER A 145 6.72 -9.43 -5.90
C SER A 145 5.59 -9.11 -6.88
N LYS A 146 5.91 -8.57 -8.08
CA LYS A 146 4.99 -8.39 -9.23
C LYS A 146 5.77 -8.73 -10.49
N ASP A 147 5.32 -9.72 -11.25
CA ASP A 147 6.05 -10.26 -12.40
C ASP A 147 6.10 -9.30 -13.61
N ASP A 148 5.17 -8.35 -13.73
CA ASP A 148 4.98 -7.49 -14.92
C ASP A 148 5.33 -6.01 -14.68
N ALA A 149 5.94 -5.64 -13.56
CA ALA A 149 6.21 -4.24 -13.27
C ALA A 149 7.44 -3.70 -14.04
N ALA A 150 7.20 -2.93 -15.09
CA ALA A 150 8.26 -2.14 -15.72
C ALA A 150 8.91 -1.21 -14.68
N ALA A 151 10.26 -1.15 -14.70
CA ALA A 151 10.98 -0.30 -13.76
C ALA A 151 10.69 1.19 -14.03
N VAL A 152 10.27 1.92 -13.01
CA VAL A 152 10.07 3.37 -13.08
C VAL A 152 11.35 4.07 -12.63
N PRO A 153 12.02 4.83 -13.51
CA PRO A 153 13.23 5.57 -13.16
C PRO A 153 12.97 6.59 -12.04
N LEU A 154 13.94 6.82 -11.15
CA LEU A 154 13.81 7.82 -10.09
C LEU A 154 13.56 9.25 -10.62
N ALA A 155 14.07 9.58 -11.81
CA ALA A 155 13.74 10.86 -12.47
C ALA A 155 12.23 10.96 -12.76
N THR A 156 11.62 9.89 -13.30
CA THR A 156 10.17 9.84 -13.53
C THR A 156 9.37 9.93 -12.22
N LEU A 157 9.85 9.29 -11.14
CA LEU A 157 9.23 9.43 -9.81
C LEU A 157 9.26 10.90 -9.34
N CYS A 158 10.39 11.61 -9.49
CA CYS A 158 10.49 13.02 -9.16
C CYS A 158 9.53 13.88 -10.00
N ASP A 159 9.43 13.60 -11.30
CA ASP A 159 8.55 14.35 -12.19
C ASP A 159 7.07 14.12 -11.85
N ILE A 160 6.70 12.89 -11.47
CA ILE A 160 5.36 12.58 -10.94
C ILE A 160 5.09 13.38 -9.66
N CYS A 161 6.00 13.36 -8.69
CA CYS A 161 5.83 14.10 -7.42
C CYS A 161 5.67 15.62 -7.63
N ARG A 162 6.26 16.18 -8.69
CA ARG A 162 6.09 17.61 -9.03
C ARG A 162 4.80 17.92 -9.77
N ALA A 163 4.24 16.93 -10.44
CA ALA A 163 3.07 17.12 -11.31
C ALA A 163 1.73 16.98 -10.56
N VAL A 164 1.72 16.50 -9.33
CA VAL A 164 0.49 16.25 -8.55
C VAL A 164 0.61 16.77 -7.13
N ASP A 165 -0.50 17.22 -6.56
CA ASP A 165 -0.60 17.71 -5.18
C ASP A 165 -0.97 16.59 -4.18
N ILE A 166 -1.51 15.46 -4.66
CA ILE A 166 -1.86 14.32 -3.80
C ILE A 166 -0.60 13.53 -3.38
N PRO A 167 -0.62 12.84 -2.23
CA PRO A 167 0.51 12.06 -1.76
C PRO A 167 0.96 10.99 -2.76
N VAL A 168 2.27 10.88 -2.95
CA VAL A 168 2.92 9.85 -3.78
C VAL A 168 3.67 8.87 -2.88
N VAL A 169 3.45 7.57 -3.06
CA VAL A 169 4.15 6.50 -2.36
C VAL A 169 4.99 5.72 -3.35
N ALA A 170 6.27 5.53 -3.05
CA ALA A 170 7.12 4.66 -3.88
C ALA A 170 6.93 3.19 -3.51
N VAL A 171 6.86 2.30 -4.50
CA VAL A 171 6.68 0.86 -4.32
C VAL A 171 7.59 0.05 -5.25
N GLY A 172 7.94 -1.17 -4.84
CA GLY A 172 8.69 -2.15 -5.61
C GLY A 172 10.18 -2.16 -5.32
N GLY A 173 10.68 -3.30 -4.82
CA GLY A 173 12.08 -3.59 -4.55
C GLY A 173 12.76 -2.75 -3.47
N ILE A 174 12.01 -1.93 -2.76
CA ILE A 174 12.54 -1.04 -1.70
C ILE A 174 12.88 -1.87 -0.46
N ASN A 175 14.05 -1.58 0.12
CA ASN A 175 14.55 -2.20 1.34
C ASN A 175 15.54 -1.26 2.05
N GLU A 176 16.10 -1.71 3.18
CA GLU A 176 17.05 -0.95 3.98
C GLU A 176 18.26 -0.44 3.18
N ALA A 177 18.77 -1.24 2.24
CA ALA A 177 19.99 -0.90 1.50
C ALA A 177 19.78 0.20 0.44
N ASN A 178 18.54 0.37 -0.06
CA ASN A 178 18.28 1.30 -1.18
C ASN A 178 17.27 2.42 -0.87
N MET A 179 16.56 2.38 0.27
CA MET A 179 15.58 3.41 0.64
C MET A 179 16.17 4.83 0.66
N SER A 180 17.43 4.97 1.06
CA SER A 180 18.14 6.27 1.10
C SER A 180 18.26 6.94 -0.27
N LEU A 181 18.20 6.18 -1.38
CA LEU A 181 18.25 6.71 -2.75
C LEU A 181 16.96 7.48 -3.12
N LEU A 182 15.89 7.33 -2.33
CA LEU A 182 14.62 8.02 -2.53
C LEU A 182 14.56 9.40 -1.86
N ARG A 183 15.62 9.79 -1.15
CA ARG A 183 15.69 11.11 -0.50
C ARG A 183 15.53 12.24 -1.52
N GLY A 184 14.68 13.22 -1.22
CA GLY A 184 14.47 14.40 -2.07
C GLY A 184 13.63 14.17 -3.32
N THR A 185 13.05 12.99 -3.52
CA THR A 185 12.14 12.71 -4.65
C THR A 185 10.77 13.37 -4.51
N GLY A 186 10.37 13.77 -3.29
CA GLY A 186 9.08 14.40 -3.00
C GLY A 186 7.97 13.41 -2.59
N ILE A 187 8.30 12.13 -2.42
CA ILE A 187 7.33 11.12 -1.96
C ILE A 187 6.87 11.37 -0.53
N ALA A 188 5.68 10.89 -0.20
CA ALA A 188 5.12 10.90 1.15
C ALA A 188 5.63 9.72 2.01
N GLY A 189 6.07 8.64 1.37
CA GLY A 189 6.54 7.45 2.03
C GLY A 189 6.77 6.28 1.08
N VAL A 190 6.91 5.09 1.63
CA VAL A 190 7.24 3.85 0.90
C VAL A 190 6.27 2.73 1.20
N ALA A 191 5.91 1.96 0.18
CA ALA A 191 5.09 0.74 0.31
C ALA A 191 5.97 -0.51 0.16
N LEU A 192 5.93 -1.38 1.16
CA LEU A 192 6.85 -2.50 1.32
C LEU A 192 6.09 -3.81 1.47
N ILE A 193 6.56 -4.86 0.79
CA ILE A 193 6.08 -6.24 0.92
C ILE A 193 7.17 -7.08 1.61
N SER A 194 8.10 -7.59 0.83
CA SER A 194 9.11 -8.55 1.28
C SER A 194 10.07 -7.98 2.32
N ALA A 195 10.42 -6.70 2.23
CA ALA A 195 11.28 -6.06 3.21
C ALA A 195 10.72 -6.12 4.65
N ILE A 196 9.41 -6.16 4.80
CA ILE A 196 8.72 -6.34 6.10
C ILE A 196 8.46 -7.83 6.34
N PHE A 197 7.70 -8.48 5.46
CA PHE A 197 7.08 -9.78 5.74
C PHE A 197 7.99 -11.00 5.52
N SER A 198 9.16 -10.84 4.86
CA SER A 198 10.16 -11.91 4.76
C SER A 198 11.16 -11.90 5.91
N SER A 199 11.05 -10.96 6.83
CA SER A 199 11.93 -10.89 8.00
C SER A 199 11.59 -11.95 9.05
N ALA A 200 12.62 -12.50 9.68
CA ALA A 200 12.47 -13.38 10.84
C ALA A 200 11.93 -12.63 12.08
N ASN A 201 12.13 -11.30 12.15
CA ASN A 201 11.60 -10.45 13.23
C ASN A 201 10.92 -9.23 12.62
N ILE A 202 9.66 -9.42 12.18
CA ILE A 202 8.86 -8.41 11.49
C ILE A 202 8.81 -7.09 12.28
N LYS A 203 8.55 -7.15 13.59
CA LYS A 203 8.44 -5.94 14.41
C LYS A 203 9.74 -5.12 14.40
N ALA A 204 10.87 -5.73 14.71
CA ALA A 204 12.14 -5.01 14.78
C ALA A 204 12.57 -4.45 13.42
N THR A 205 12.37 -5.23 12.35
CA THR A 205 12.66 -4.77 10.98
C THR A 205 11.75 -3.61 10.57
N THR A 206 10.46 -3.68 10.90
CA THR A 206 9.52 -2.59 10.59
C THR A 206 9.86 -1.32 11.37
N GLU A 207 10.27 -1.44 12.64
CA GLU A 207 10.73 -0.31 13.47
C GLU A 207 11.95 0.38 12.86
N GLN A 208 12.92 -0.39 12.39
CA GLN A 208 14.09 0.15 11.71
C GLN A 208 13.71 0.87 10.40
N LEU A 209 12.87 0.25 9.56
CA LEU A 209 12.38 0.83 8.31
C LEU A 209 11.56 2.09 8.56
N HIS A 210 10.75 2.13 9.62
CA HIS A 210 9.99 3.31 10.02
C HIS A 210 10.90 4.48 10.41
N MET A 211 11.92 4.23 11.25
CA MET A 211 12.88 5.26 11.63
C MET A 211 13.63 5.82 10.41
N MET A 212 14.01 4.97 9.46
CA MET A 212 14.62 5.40 8.20
C MET A 212 13.67 6.25 7.36
N ALA A 213 12.42 5.81 7.17
CA ALA A 213 11.43 6.54 6.40
C ALA A 213 11.13 7.92 7.03
N ALA A 214 10.97 7.98 8.35
CA ALA A 214 10.76 9.22 9.08
C ALA A 214 11.94 10.20 8.90
N HIS A 215 13.18 9.71 8.93
CA HIS A 215 14.36 10.55 8.69
C HIS A 215 14.49 11.04 7.23
N LEU A 216 13.96 10.29 6.27
CA LEU A 216 14.16 10.57 4.83
C LEU A 216 13.05 11.43 4.22
N PHE A 217 11.79 11.30 4.71
CA PHE A 217 10.58 11.81 4.05
C PHE A 217 9.76 12.78 4.91
N SER A 218 10.17 13.05 6.16
CA SER A 218 9.50 14.03 7.05
C SER A 218 9.98 15.46 6.80
#